data_b25fc45e81230c6a2318fcc078f90293
#
_entry.id   b25fc45e81230c6a2318fcc078f90293
#
_cell.length_a   1.000
_cell.length_b   1.000
_cell.length_c   1.000
_cell.angle_alpha   90.00
_cell.angle_beta   90.00
_cell.angle_gamma   90.00
#
_symmetry.space_group_name_H-M   'P 1'
#
loop_
_entity.id
_entity.type
_entity.pdbx_description
1 polymer ?
#
loop_
_entity_poly.entity_id
_entity_poly.type
_entity_poly.pdbx_seq_one_letter_code
_entity_poly.pdbx_strand_id
1 'polypeptide(L)'
;MVAIKNILVATDFSEPSGVALAYGRDLARSYNARLHVLHVVEDVILRYTPEIGLIGADLQNDLEATATRTINGLVTDDDRTGLNAAAIVEKGSNPAETIVKYAKNHAIDLIVTGTHGRGVVEHFLMGSVAERVVRIAPCPVLTVHAHERDFIIPDALTLAASV
;
A
#
# COMPACT_ATOMS: atom_id res chain seq x y z
N MET A 1 13.70 10.45 -19.90
CA MET A 1 14.13 9.69 -18.69
C MET A 1 12.98 9.76 -17.68
N VAL A 2 12.54 8.63 -17.15
CA VAL A 2 11.50 8.61 -16.12
C VAL A 2 12.18 8.94 -14.79
N ALA A 3 11.66 9.92 -14.05
CA ALA A 3 12.15 10.26 -12.72
C ALA A 3 11.07 9.85 -11.70
N ILE A 4 11.41 8.96 -10.77
CA ILE A 4 10.54 8.53 -9.68
C ILE A 4 11.12 9.11 -8.40
N LYS A 5 10.39 10.04 -7.77
CA LYS A 5 10.80 10.72 -6.53
C LYS A 5 9.94 10.36 -5.33
N ASN A 6 8.68 9.98 -5.56
CA ASN A 6 7.72 9.62 -4.54
C ASN A 6 7.02 8.32 -4.91
N ILE A 7 7.19 7.31 -4.08
CA ILE A 7 6.54 5.99 -4.24
C ILE A 7 5.52 5.82 -3.13
N LEU A 8 4.30 5.46 -3.49
CA LEU A 8 3.22 5.15 -2.57
C LEU A 8 2.98 3.64 -2.53
N VAL A 9 3.06 3.05 -1.34
CA VAL A 9 2.62 1.68 -1.09
C VAL A 9 1.30 1.73 -0.35
N ALA A 10 0.25 1.15 -0.94
CA ALA A 10 -1.04 0.97 -0.29
C ALA A 10 -1.08 -0.39 0.42
N THR A 11 -1.40 -0.38 1.72
CA THR A 11 -1.44 -1.58 2.55
C THR A 11 -2.79 -1.74 3.26
N ASP A 12 -3.28 -2.97 3.31
CA ASP A 12 -4.40 -3.40 4.16
C ASP A 12 -3.93 -4.34 5.29
N PHE A 13 -2.62 -4.40 5.50
CA PHE A 13 -1.94 -5.28 6.46
C PHE A 13 -2.06 -6.78 6.13
N SER A 14 -2.45 -7.15 4.93
CA SER A 14 -2.45 -8.52 4.44
C SER A 14 -1.06 -8.95 3.97
N GLU A 15 -0.85 -10.26 3.78
CA GLU A 15 0.39 -10.81 3.23
C GLU A 15 0.72 -10.22 1.84
N PRO A 16 -0.21 -10.16 0.86
CA PRO A 16 0.09 -9.55 -0.44
C PRO A 16 0.53 -8.09 -0.34
N SER A 17 -0.06 -7.31 0.57
CA SER A 17 0.37 -5.93 0.78
C SER A 17 1.73 -5.83 1.48
N GLY A 18 2.11 -6.84 2.27
CA GLY A 18 3.45 -6.97 2.84
C GLY A 18 4.52 -7.19 1.76
N VAL A 19 4.24 -8.07 0.78
CA VAL A 19 5.10 -8.26 -0.39
C VAL A 19 5.20 -6.97 -1.21
N ALA A 20 4.08 -6.30 -1.46
CA ALA A 20 4.08 -5.01 -2.14
C ALA A 20 4.93 -3.96 -1.43
N LEU A 21 4.95 -3.96 -0.08
CA LEU A 21 5.80 -3.07 0.71
C LEU A 21 7.29 -3.39 0.53
N ALA A 22 7.67 -4.67 0.45
CA ALA A 22 9.05 -5.06 0.16
C ALA A 22 9.50 -4.54 -1.21
N TYR A 23 8.69 -4.72 -2.26
CA TYR A 23 8.95 -4.14 -3.59
C TYR A 23 9.05 -2.62 -3.56
N GLY A 24 8.13 -1.96 -2.84
CA GLY A 24 8.14 -0.50 -2.69
C GLY A 24 9.43 0.01 -2.05
N ARG A 25 9.96 -0.68 -1.03
CA ARG A 25 11.25 -0.37 -0.39
C ARG A 25 12.42 -0.49 -1.37
N ASP A 26 12.48 -1.59 -2.12
CA ASP A 26 13.59 -1.83 -3.05
C ASP A 26 13.58 -0.83 -4.20
N LEU A 27 12.40 -0.51 -4.71
CA LEU A 27 12.25 0.54 -5.72
C LEU A 27 12.62 1.92 -5.16
N ALA A 28 12.19 2.24 -3.94
CA ALA A 28 12.55 3.52 -3.32
C ALA A 28 14.06 3.66 -3.12
N ARG A 29 14.75 2.58 -2.73
CA ARG A 29 16.24 2.55 -2.66
C ARG A 29 16.86 2.75 -4.04
N SER A 30 16.38 2.02 -5.05
CA SER A 30 16.93 2.04 -6.41
C SER A 30 16.80 3.39 -7.09
N TYR A 31 15.72 4.10 -6.84
CA TYR A 31 15.44 5.42 -7.42
C TYR A 31 15.83 6.59 -6.51
N ASN A 32 16.31 6.32 -5.30
CA ASN A 32 16.50 7.35 -4.25
C ASN A 32 15.23 8.17 -4.04
N ALA A 33 14.09 7.48 -3.97
CA ALA A 33 12.76 8.06 -3.85
C ALA A 33 12.28 8.04 -2.41
N ARG A 34 11.42 8.98 -2.06
CA ARG A 34 10.69 8.98 -0.80
C ARG A 34 9.63 7.89 -0.80
N LEU A 35 9.53 7.14 0.29
CA LEU A 35 8.53 6.09 0.48
C LEU A 35 7.34 6.62 1.29
N HIS A 36 6.13 6.47 0.75
CA HIS A 36 4.88 6.72 1.44
C HIS A 36 4.18 5.38 1.67
N VAL A 37 3.90 5.03 2.92
CA VAL A 37 3.13 3.81 3.25
C VAL A 37 1.78 4.26 3.76
N LEU A 38 0.71 3.92 3.03
CA LEU A 38 -0.65 4.38 3.27
C LEU A 38 -1.58 3.23 3.61
N HIS A 39 -2.30 3.36 4.70
CA HIS A 39 -3.48 2.56 5.02
C HIS A 39 -4.72 3.44 5.03
N VAL A 40 -5.83 2.94 4.47
CA VAL A 40 -7.12 3.61 4.51
C VAL A 40 -8.04 2.91 5.49
N VAL A 41 -8.46 3.64 6.52
CA VAL A 41 -9.51 3.19 7.45
C VAL A 41 -10.87 3.56 6.87
N GLU A 42 -11.76 2.58 6.75
CA GLU A 42 -13.12 2.85 6.29
C GLU A 42 -13.87 3.75 7.29
N ASP A 43 -14.62 4.73 6.75
CA ASP A 43 -15.50 5.58 7.54
C ASP A 43 -16.76 4.80 7.91
N VAL A 44 -16.77 4.23 9.12
CA VAL A 44 -17.90 3.44 9.62
C VAL A 44 -19.11 4.30 9.96
N ILE A 45 -18.91 5.60 10.25
CA ILE A 45 -20.00 6.52 10.60
C ILE A 45 -20.91 6.76 9.40
N LEU A 46 -20.35 6.80 8.19
CA LEU A 46 -21.13 6.95 6.96
C LEU A 46 -21.90 5.70 6.54
N ARG A 47 -21.55 4.53 7.08
CA ARG A 47 -22.21 3.24 6.75
C ARG A 47 -23.39 2.92 7.65
N TYR A 48 -23.48 3.49 8.84
CA TYR A 48 -24.50 3.18 9.82
C TYR A 48 -25.38 4.39 10.10
N THR A 49 -26.67 4.12 10.37
CA THR A 49 -27.70 5.14 10.58
C THR A 49 -27.41 6.06 11.79
N PRO A 50 -27.99 7.27 11.84
CA PRO A 50 -27.76 8.27 12.88
C PRO A 50 -27.98 7.79 14.34
N GLU A 51 -28.70 6.70 14.51
CA GLU A 51 -29.04 6.11 15.83
C GLU A 51 -27.82 5.47 16.54
N ILE A 52 -26.71 5.23 15.83
CA ILE A 52 -25.48 4.60 16.35
C ILE A 52 -24.35 5.64 16.59
N GLY A 53 -24.65 6.94 16.47
CA GLY A 53 -23.67 8.00 16.37
C GLY A 53 -22.57 8.05 17.45
N LEU A 54 -22.86 7.79 18.72
CA LEU A 54 -21.85 7.81 19.79
C LEU A 54 -20.98 6.54 19.77
N ILE A 55 -21.60 5.38 19.61
CA ILE A 55 -20.88 4.08 19.53
C ILE A 55 -20.02 4.04 18.27
N GLY A 56 -20.49 4.62 17.18
CA GLY A 56 -19.75 4.73 15.93
C GLY A 56 -18.51 5.60 16.01
N ALA A 57 -18.54 6.68 16.79
CA ALA A 57 -17.40 7.57 16.98
C ALA A 57 -16.27 6.88 17.78
N ASP A 58 -16.60 6.19 18.86
CA ASP A 58 -15.62 5.46 19.67
C ASP A 58 -14.99 4.32 18.85
N LEU A 59 -15.80 3.56 18.11
CA LEU A 59 -15.31 2.51 17.22
C LEU A 59 -14.39 3.08 16.13
N GLN A 60 -14.75 4.21 15.53
CA GLN A 60 -13.92 4.86 14.52
C GLN A 60 -12.56 5.26 15.09
N ASN A 61 -12.54 5.87 16.28
CA ASN A 61 -11.31 6.27 16.96
C ASN A 61 -10.42 5.05 17.27
N ASP A 62 -11.00 3.94 17.72
CA ASP A 62 -10.27 2.70 18.01
C ASP A 62 -9.66 2.08 16.72
N LEU A 63 -10.41 2.10 15.62
CA LEU A 63 -9.91 1.63 14.32
C LEU A 63 -8.74 2.49 13.82
N GLU A 64 -8.85 3.80 13.88
CA GLU A 64 -7.80 4.73 13.49
C GLU A 64 -6.56 4.61 14.38
N ALA A 65 -6.74 4.49 15.70
CA ALA A 65 -5.64 4.29 16.64
C ALA A 65 -4.92 2.96 16.41
N THR A 66 -5.68 1.90 16.12
CA THR A 66 -5.12 0.57 15.81
C THR A 66 -4.35 0.58 14.49
N ALA A 67 -4.93 1.16 13.45
CA ALA A 67 -4.27 1.32 12.15
C ALA A 67 -2.97 2.13 12.28
N THR A 68 -3.00 3.22 13.05
CA THR A 68 -1.83 4.07 13.31
C THR A 68 -0.71 3.30 14.02
N ARG A 69 -1.04 2.51 15.03
CA ARG A 69 -0.04 1.65 15.71
C ARG A 69 0.54 0.61 14.76
N THR A 70 -0.30 -0.05 13.99
CA THR A 70 0.11 -1.11 13.06
C THR A 70 1.02 -0.57 11.96
N ILE A 71 0.64 0.53 11.31
CA ILE A 71 1.45 1.09 10.20
C ILE A 71 2.77 1.66 10.71
N ASN A 72 2.79 2.25 11.91
CA ASN A 72 4.03 2.72 12.51
C ASN A 72 4.98 1.57 12.87
N GLY A 73 4.48 0.39 13.18
CA GLY A 73 5.28 -0.81 13.36
C GLY A 73 5.80 -1.41 12.05
N LEU A 74 5.11 -1.19 10.93
CA LEU A 74 5.55 -1.63 9.61
C LEU A 74 6.69 -0.77 9.05
N VAL A 75 6.63 0.55 9.26
CA VAL A 75 7.65 1.49 8.78
C VAL A 75 8.80 1.51 9.78
N THR A 76 9.91 0.89 9.42
CA THR A 76 11.10 0.75 10.27
C THR A 76 11.87 2.07 10.42
N ASP A 77 12.78 2.15 11.39
CA ASP A 77 13.67 3.31 11.54
C ASP A 77 14.61 3.44 10.34
N ASP A 78 15.05 2.33 9.74
CA ASP A 78 15.83 2.33 8.50
C ASP A 78 15.03 2.91 7.32
N ASP A 79 13.74 2.60 7.22
CA ASP A 79 12.87 3.20 6.21
C ASP A 79 12.75 4.72 6.41
N ARG A 80 12.60 5.17 7.66
CA ARG A 80 12.47 6.59 8.00
C ARG A 80 13.74 7.38 7.68
N THR A 81 14.90 6.83 8.01
CA THR A 81 16.18 7.50 7.80
C THR A 81 16.70 7.35 6.39
N GLY A 82 16.62 6.14 5.81
CA GLY A 82 17.17 5.83 4.50
C GLY A 82 16.27 6.19 3.32
N LEU A 83 14.96 6.17 3.50
CA LEU A 83 13.98 6.42 2.45
C LEU A 83 13.09 7.64 2.72
N ASN A 84 13.37 8.40 3.78
CA ASN A 84 12.48 9.46 4.25
C ASN A 84 11.02 9.00 4.32
N ALA A 85 10.82 7.75 4.80
CA ALA A 85 9.53 7.08 4.76
C ALA A 85 8.51 7.72 5.71
N ALA A 86 7.28 7.80 5.25
CA ALA A 86 6.14 8.25 6.05
C ALA A 86 5.11 7.13 6.20
N ALA A 87 4.63 6.94 7.43
CA ALA A 87 3.49 6.10 7.76
C ALA A 87 2.22 6.97 7.78
N ILE A 88 1.24 6.65 6.94
CA ILE A 88 0.05 7.48 6.73
C ILE A 88 -1.20 6.63 6.97
N VAL A 89 -2.13 7.17 7.76
CA VAL A 89 -3.49 6.66 7.90
C VAL A 89 -4.44 7.72 7.39
N GLU A 90 -5.24 7.38 6.41
CA GLU A 90 -6.32 8.21 5.87
C GLU A 90 -7.67 7.57 6.17
N LYS A 91 -8.68 8.40 6.37
CA LYS A 91 -10.07 7.95 6.51
C LYS A 91 -10.83 8.18 5.20
N GLY A 92 -11.60 7.19 4.77
CA GLY A 92 -12.41 7.33 3.56
C GLY A 92 -13.46 6.24 3.40
N SER A 93 -14.55 6.57 2.73
CA SER A 93 -15.63 5.61 2.41
C SER A 93 -15.28 4.67 1.26
N ASN A 94 -14.29 5.03 0.45
CA ASN A 94 -13.80 4.26 -0.68
C ASN A 94 -12.27 4.24 -0.68
N PRO A 95 -11.65 3.11 -0.32
CA PRO A 95 -10.19 3.02 -0.22
C PRO A 95 -9.46 3.40 -1.52
N ALA A 96 -9.94 2.95 -2.67
CA ALA A 96 -9.28 3.24 -3.95
C ALA A 96 -9.29 4.74 -4.29
N GLU A 97 -10.41 5.42 -4.06
CA GLU A 97 -10.53 6.86 -4.29
C GLU A 97 -9.66 7.66 -3.31
N THR A 98 -9.57 7.21 -2.07
CA THR A 98 -8.71 7.82 -1.05
C THR A 98 -7.23 7.68 -1.41
N ILE A 99 -6.79 6.49 -1.85
CA ILE A 99 -5.42 6.25 -2.34
C ILE A 99 -5.10 7.19 -3.52
N VAL A 100 -5.99 7.28 -4.50
CA VAL A 100 -5.79 8.11 -5.70
C VAL A 100 -5.78 9.61 -5.35
N LYS A 101 -6.65 10.05 -4.44
CA LYS A 101 -6.65 11.42 -3.93
C LYS A 101 -5.34 11.76 -3.23
N TYR A 102 -4.86 10.86 -2.37
CA TYR A 102 -3.56 11.02 -1.73
C TYR A 102 -2.44 11.13 -2.75
N ALA A 103 -2.42 10.22 -3.74
CA ALA A 103 -1.41 10.22 -4.79
C ALA A 103 -1.36 11.54 -5.58
N LYS A 104 -2.50 12.11 -5.93
CA LYS A 104 -2.60 13.42 -6.59
C LYS A 104 -2.05 14.55 -5.73
N ASN A 105 -2.43 14.58 -4.46
CA ASN A 105 -2.08 15.67 -3.53
C ASN A 105 -0.60 15.67 -3.14
N HIS A 106 0.09 14.52 -3.24
CA HIS A 106 1.48 14.36 -2.81
C HIS A 106 2.44 14.09 -3.97
N ALA A 107 2.01 14.36 -5.21
CA ALA A 107 2.83 14.18 -6.41
C ALA A 107 3.50 12.78 -6.46
N ILE A 108 2.72 11.73 -6.22
CA ILE A 108 3.20 10.35 -6.29
C ILE A 108 3.48 9.98 -7.74
N ASP A 109 4.66 9.43 -7.98
CA ASP A 109 5.14 9.03 -9.30
C ASP A 109 4.86 7.56 -9.61
N LEU A 110 4.70 6.71 -8.57
CA LEU A 110 4.41 5.29 -8.68
C LEU A 110 3.58 4.83 -7.48
N ILE A 111 2.49 4.12 -7.74
CA ILE A 111 1.74 3.39 -6.70
C ILE A 111 2.12 1.92 -6.77
N VAL A 112 2.38 1.30 -5.62
CA VAL A 112 2.61 -0.15 -5.47
C VAL A 112 1.51 -0.71 -4.58
N THR A 113 0.86 -1.79 -5.01
CA THR A 113 -0.23 -2.44 -4.25
C THR A 113 -0.24 -3.94 -4.46
N GLY A 114 -0.68 -4.69 -3.46
CA GLY A 114 -0.97 -6.11 -3.63
C GLY A 114 -2.17 -6.33 -4.55
N THR A 115 -2.18 -7.41 -5.30
CA THR A 115 -3.30 -7.76 -6.19
C THR A 115 -4.54 -8.22 -5.44
N HIS A 116 -4.38 -8.77 -4.21
CA HIS A 116 -5.46 -9.24 -3.34
C HIS A 116 -5.31 -8.59 -1.97
N GLY A 117 -6.44 -8.36 -1.30
CA GLY A 117 -6.51 -7.93 0.06
C GLY A 117 -6.92 -9.07 1.00
N ARG A 118 -7.51 -8.73 2.15
CA ARG A 118 -7.94 -9.68 3.19
C ARG A 118 -9.00 -10.70 2.76
N GLY A 119 -9.71 -10.47 1.64
CA GLY A 119 -10.73 -11.36 1.10
C GLY A 119 -10.19 -12.19 -0.07
N VAL A 120 -9.68 -13.38 0.22
CA VAL A 120 -9.22 -14.30 -0.83
C VAL A 120 -10.43 -14.91 -1.51
N VAL A 121 -10.73 -14.46 -2.73
CA VAL A 121 -11.57 -15.20 -3.67
C VAL A 121 -10.64 -15.77 -4.71
N GLU A 122 -10.33 -17.07 -4.62
CA GLU A 122 -9.36 -17.81 -5.46
C GLU A 122 -9.61 -17.70 -6.97
N HIS A 123 -10.74 -17.15 -7.38
CA HIS A 123 -11.15 -17.05 -8.79
C HIS A 123 -11.03 -15.65 -9.39
N PHE A 124 -10.64 -14.63 -8.62
CA PHE A 124 -10.43 -13.27 -9.14
C PHE A 124 -8.94 -12.95 -9.24
N LEU A 125 -8.51 -12.59 -10.45
CA LEU A 125 -7.12 -12.23 -10.76
C LEU A 125 -6.66 -10.94 -10.06
N MET A 126 -7.59 -10.10 -9.57
CA MET A 126 -7.27 -8.82 -8.92
C MET A 126 -8.40 -8.42 -7.95
N GLY A 127 -8.02 -7.93 -6.76
CA GLY A 127 -8.96 -7.40 -5.76
C GLY A 127 -9.59 -6.08 -6.20
N SER A 128 -10.80 -5.80 -5.71
CA SER A 128 -11.60 -4.64 -6.11
C SER A 128 -10.90 -3.29 -5.91
N VAL A 129 -10.12 -3.13 -4.83
CA VAL A 129 -9.38 -1.90 -4.56
C VAL A 129 -8.23 -1.75 -5.56
N ALA A 130 -7.42 -2.80 -5.77
CA ALA A 130 -6.30 -2.77 -6.71
C ALA A 130 -6.79 -2.51 -8.14
N GLU A 131 -7.85 -3.20 -8.60
CA GLU A 131 -8.44 -2.97 -9.91
C GLU A 131 -8.90 -1.51 -10.09
N ARG A 132 -9.61 -0.96 -9.10
CA ARG A 132 -10.09 0.41 -9.18
C ARG A 132 -8.95 1.42 -9.15
N VAL A 133 -7.91 1.19 -8.33
CA VAL A 133 -6.70 2.05 -8.32
C VAL A 133 -6.04 2.06 -9.70
N VAL A 134 -5.83 0.89 -10.31
CA VAL A 134 -5.25 0.80 -11.68
C VAL A 134 -6.04 1.61 -12.70
N ARG A 135 -7.37 1.61 -12.61
CA ARG A 135 -8.25 2.33 -13.55
C ARG A 135 -8.19 3.86 -13.42
N ILE A 136 -8.02 4.38 -12.20
CA ILE A 136 -8.22 5.82 -11.92
C ILE A 136 -6.97 6.54 -11.39
N ALA A 137 -5.85 5.82 -11.24
CA ALA A 137 -4.59 6.38 -10.73
C ALA A 137 -4.05 7.50 -11.62
N PRO A 138 -3.45 8.54 -11.03
CA PRO A 138 -2.84 9.64 -11.78
C PRO A 138 -1.44 9.31 -12.30
N CYS A 139 -0.88 8.16 -11.91
CA CYS A 139 0.47 7.72 -12.22
C CYS A 139 0.49 6.19 -12.46
N PRO A 140 1.59 5.60 -12.94
CA PRO A 140 1.76 4.16 -13.05
C PRO A 140 1.46 3.43 -11.76
N VAL A 141 0.92 2.21 -11.89
CA VAL A 141 0.59 1.32 -10.77
C VAL A 141 1.29 -0.01 -10.99
N LEU A 142 2.07 -0.42 -10.00
CA LEU A 142 2.66 -1.75 -9.91
C LEU A 142 1.78 -2.61 -8.98
N THR A 143 1.26 -3.70 -9.51
CA THR A 143 0.51 -4.70 -8.74
C THR A 143 1.40 -5.91 -8.46
N VAL A 144 1.41 -6.39 -7.23
CA VAL A 144 2.29 -7.47 -6.76
C VAL A 144 1.46 -8.63 -6.22
N HIS A 145 1.78 -9.86 -6.63
CA HIS A 145 1.17 -11.09 -6.11
C HIS A 145 1.97 -11.63 -4.90
N ALA A 146 1.29 -12.26 -3.95
CA ALA A 146 1.93 -12.82 -2.76
C ALA A 146 2.93 -13.96 -3.05
N HIS A 147 2.77 -14.64 -4.19
CA HIS A 147 3.60 -15.78 -4.61
C HIS A 147 4.45 -15.49 -5.84
N GLU A 148 4.71 -14.20 -6.13
CA GLU A 148 5.68 -13.87 -7.17
C GLU A 148 7.06 -14.40 -6.77
N ARG A 149 7.78 -14.90 -7.77
CA ARG A 149 9.17 -15.31 -7.56
C ARG A 149 9.96 -14.08 -7.13
N ASP A 150 10.78 -14.26 -6.10
CA ASP A 150 11.76 -13.24 -5.73
C ASP A 150 12.53 -12.81 -6.99
N PHE A 151 12.86 -11.54 -7.09
CA PHE A 151 13.74 -11.07 -8.15
C PHE A 151 14.99 -11.98 -8.15
N ILE A 152 15.24 -12.65 -9.27
CA ILE A 152 16.43 -13.45 -9.40
C ILE A 152 17.62 -12.48 -9.33
N ILE A 153 18.33 -12.54 -8.21
CA ILE A 153 19.57 -11.78 -8.04
C ILE A 153 20.52 -12.22 -9.15
N PRO A 154 21.20 -11.35 -9.88
CA PRO A 154 22.10 -11.70 -10.99
C PRO A 154 23.07 -12.82 -10.67
N ASP A 155 23.52 -12.93 -9.42
CA ASP A 155 24.43 -14.00 -8.95
C ASP A 155 23.79 -15.39 -8.93
N ALA A 156 22.45 -15.49 -8.82
CA ALA A 156 21.74 -16.76 -8.88
C ALA A 156 21.60 -17.28 -10.32
N LEU A 157 21.64 -16.41 -11.32
CA LEU A 157 21.65 -16.79 -12.73
C LEU A 157 22.98 -17.40 -13.17
N THR A 158 24.09 -16.97 -12.56
CA THR A 158 25.43 -17.50 -12.86
C THR A 158 25.63 -18.92 -12.36
N LEU A 159 24.98 -19.29 -11.26
CA LEU A 159 25.05 -20.66 -10.71
C LEU A 159 24.19 -21.67 -11.47
N ALA A 160 23.10 -21.25 -12.11
CA ALA A 160 22.24 -22.12 -12.90
C ALA A 160 22.78 -22.43 -14.32
N ALA A 161 23.76 -21.66 -14.81
CA ALA A 161 24.40 -21.86 -16.10
C ALA A 161 25.64 -22.77 -16.04
N SER A 162 26.00 -23.26 -14.85
CA SER A 162 27.21 -24.04 -14.59
C SER A 162 26.93 -25.53 -14.27
N VAL A 163 25.75 -26.07 -14.58
CA VAL A 163 25.36 -27.47 -14.40
C VAL A 163 24.99 -28.09 -15.73
#